data_41a17ae49aa1ac03232af2a39a48bfdb
#
_entry.id   41a17ae49aa1ac03232af2a39a48bfdb
#
_cell.length_a   1.000
_cell.length_b   1.000
_cell.length_c   1.000
_cell.angle_alpha   90.00
_cell.angle_beta   90.00
_cell.angle_gamma   90.00
#
_symmetry.space_group_name_H-M   'P 1'
#
loop_
_entity.id
_entity.type
_entity.pdbx_description
1 polymer ?
#
loop_
_entity_poly.entity_id
_entity_poly.type
_entity_poly.pdbx_seq_one_letter_code
_entity_poly.pdbx_strand_id
1 'polypeptide(L)'
;MSNVVEVRNGLVKRIIFYEVSDSQNIAIWGGESALEALKWYRNSPNGSKIYVQEWLTDEEDAKEVSSQIEITPIVLSTIANCMDRWV
;
A
#
# COMPACT_ATOMS: atom_id res chain seq x y z
N MET A 1 -12.16 -10.50 9.44
CA MET A 1 -11.14 -11.34 8.81
C MET A 1 -9.80 -11.18 9.48
N SER A 2 -9.12 -12.28 9.64
CA SER A 2 -7.82 -12.25 10.28
C SER A 2 -6.78 -11.58 9.40
N ASN A 3 -5.97 -10.73 9.99
CA ASN A 3 -4.84 -10.12 9.30
C ASN A 3 -3.57 -10.94 9.43
N VAL A 4 -3.65 -12.01 10.17
CA VAL A 4 -2.51 -12.87 10.41
C VAL A 4 -2.91 -14.27 10.04
N VAL A 5 -2.08 -14.89 9.25
CA VAL A 5 -2.23 -16.28 8.88
C VAL A 5 -1.10 -17.05 9.51
N GLU A 6 -1.46 -18.00 10.31
CA GLU A 6 -0.47 -18.83 10.95
C GLU A 6 0.02 -19.88 10.00
N VAL A 7 1.31 -19.95 9.79
CA VAL A 7 1.89 -20.92 8.91
C VAL A 7 3.03 -21.60 9.66
N ARG A 8 2.82 -22.86 10.00
CA ARG A 8 3.82 -23.66 10.67
C ARG A 8 4.39 -22.97 11.91
N ASN A 9 5.61 -22.55 11.83
CA ASN A 9 6.34 -22.05 13.00
C ASN A 9 6.28 -20.57 13.15
N GLY A 10 5.66 -19.89 12.25
CA GLY A 10 5.74 -18.45 12.27
C GLY A 10 4.44 -17.80 11.95
N LEU A 11 4.40 -16.53 12.21
CA LEU A 11 3.30 -15.70 11.84
C LEU A 11 3.58 -15.11 10.47
N VAL A 12 2.61 -15.21 9.59
CA VAL A 12 2.68 -14.52 8.31
C VAL A 12 2.09 -13.15 8.52
N LYS A 13 2.87 -12.13 8.27
CA LYS A 13 2.46 -10.76 8.45
C LYS A 13 1.85 -10.23 7.16
N ARG A 14 0.69 -9.60 7.28
CA ARG A 14 0.03 -8.95 6.16
C ARG A 14 0.53 -7.51 6.05
N ILE A 15 0.95 -7.14 4.85
CA ILE A 15 1.43 -5.80 4.57
C ILE A 15 0.60 -5.22 3.44
N ILE A 16 0.16 -3.98 3.62
CA ILE A 16 -0.48 -3.22 2.56
C ILE A 16 0.56 -2.28 2.00
N PHE A 17 0.82 -2.39 0.72
CA PHE A 17 1.85 -1.62 0.04
C PHE A 17 1.21 -0.64 -0.94
N TYR A 18 1.68 0.60 -0.90
CA TYR A 18 1.19 1.66 -1.77
C TYR A 18 2.26 2.05 -2.75
N GLU A 19 1.85 2.39 -3.96
CA GLU A 19 2.75 2.88 -4.97
C GLU A 19 2.15 4.10 -5.65
N VAL A 20 2.96 5.13 -5.84
CA VAL A 20 2.59 6.30 -6.63
C VAL A 20 3.39 6.22 -7.92
N SER A 21 2.69 6.25 -9.06
CA SER A 21 3.32 6.17 -10.38
C SER A 21 2.91 7.38 -11.21
N ASP A 22 3.75 7.73 -12.18
CA ASP A 22 3.42 8.81 -13.09
C ASP A 22 2.47 8.31 -14.19
N SER A 23 2.13 9.20 -15.13
CA SER A 23 1.19 8.87 -16.20
C SER A 23 1.69 7.76 -17.12
N GLN A 24 2.96 7.46 -17.09
CA GLN A 24 3.56 6.41 -17.90
C GLN A 24 3.79 5.14 -17.10
N ASN A 25 3.23 5.06 -15.90
CA ASN A 25 3.36 3.94 -15.00
C ASN A 25 4.78 3.70 -14.48
N ILE A 26 5.57 4.76 -14.42
CA ILE A 26 6.89 4.70 -13.81
C ILE A 26 6.74 5.06 -12.34
N ALA A 27 7.20 4.19 -11.48
CA ALA A 27 7.06 4.38 -10.04
C ALA A 27 7.84 5.60 -9.57
N ILE A 28 7.15 6.46 -8.82
CA ILE A 28 7.73 7.63 -8.18
C ILE A 28 8.10 7.31 -6.73
N TRP A 29 7.25 6.53 -6.08
CA TRP A 29 7.42 6.19 -4.66
C TRP A 29 6.69 4.90 -4.35
N GLY A 30 7.20 4.16 -3.39
CA GLY A 30 6.54 2.96 -2.88
C GLY A 30 6.81 2.80 -1.40
N GLY A 31 5.83 2.30 -0.67
CA GLY A 31 5.96 2.05 0.75
C GLY A 31 4.65 1.67 1.40
N GLU A 32 4.68 1.56 2.71
CA GLU A 32 3.54 1.06 3.49
C GLU A 32 2.70 2.16 4.12
N SER A 33 3.11 3.40 4.00
CA SER A 33 2.42 4.51 4.65
C SER A 33 1.43 5.17 3.70
N ALA A 34 0.15 5.11 4.04
CA ALA A 34 -0.89 5.78 3.27
C ALA A 34 -0.70 7.30 3.28
N LEU A 35 -0.26 7.84 4.41
CA LEU A 35 -0.03 9.28 4.53
C LEU A 35 1.11 9.74 3.63
N GLU A 36 2.21 8.99 3.59
CA GLU A 36 3.32 9.30 2.70
C GLU A 36 2.93 9.17 1.24
N ALA A 37 2.16 8.15 0.90
CA ALA A 37 1.65 7.98 -0.45
C ALA A 37 0.85 9.21 -0.88
N LEU A 38 0.01 9.71 0.01
CA LEU A 38 -0.80 10.89 -0.29
C LEU A 38 0.06 12.12 -0.52
N LYS A 39 1.11 12.31 0.29
CA LYS A 39 2.05 13.41 0.12
C LYS A 39 2.76 13.33 -1.22
N TRP A 40 3.25 12.16 -1.57
CA TRP A 40 3.94 11.96 -2.84
C TRP A 40 3.00 12.18 -4.02
N TYR A 41 1.77 11.71 -3.89
CA TYR A 41 0.79 11.90 -4.95
C TYR A 41 0.50 13.38 -5.17
N ARG A 42 0.34 14.14 -4.10
CA ARG A 42 0.05 15.58 -4.19
C ARG A 42 1.16 16.37 -4.85
N ASN A 43 2.39 15.87 -4.76
CA ASN A 43 3.55 16.52 -5.35
C ASN A 43 3.95 15.91 -6.68
N SER A 44 3.17 14.99 -7.19
CA SER A 44 3.49 14.30 -8.43
C SER A 44 2.89 15.03 -9.63
N PRO A 45 3.38 14.71 -10.84
CA PRO A 45 2.83 15.32 -12.06
C PRO A 45 1.37 14.96 -12.30
N ASN A 46 0.71 15.75 -13.11
CA ASN A 46 -0.67 15.45 -13.52
C ASN A 46 -0.73 14.10 -14.22
N GLY A 47 -1.79 13.37 -13.97
CA GLY A 47 -1.97 12.04 -14.53
C GLY A 47 -1.33 10.93 -13.73
N SER A 48 -0.75 11.25 -12.58
CA SER A 48 -0.19 10.24 -11.70
C SER A 48 -1.29 9.38 -11.10
N LYS A 49 -0.92 8.17 -10.72
CA LYS A 49 -1.85 7.16 -10.21
C LYS A 49 -1.35 6.58 -8.92
N ILE A 50 -2.29 6.08 -8.13
CA ILE A 50 -2.00 5.43 -6.86
C ILE A 50 -2.47 3.99 -6.96
N TYR A 51 -1.58 3.07 -6.58
CA TYR A 51 -1.90 1.65 -6.53
C TYR A 51 -1.75 1.13 -5.12
N VAL A 52 -2.56 0.15 -4.78
CA VAL A 52 -2.46 -0.55 -3.52
C VAL A 52 -2.33 -2.04 -3.82
N GLN A 53 -1.54 -2.72 -3.00
CA GLN A 53 -1.30 -4.14 -3.17
C GLN A 53 -1.11 -4.78 -1.80
N GLU A 54 -1.59 -6.00 -1.66
CA GLU A 54 -1.43 -6.75 -0.44
C GLU A 54 -0.30 -7.77 -0.58
N TRP A 55 0.53 -7.85 0.44
CA TRP A 55 1.63 -8.80 0.51
C TRP A 55 1.52 -9.61 1.78
N LEU A 56 1.87 -10.88 1.70
CA LEU A 56 2.12 -11.68 2.88
C LEU A 56 3.62 -11.91 2.97
N THR A 57 4.13 -11.76 4.17
CA THR A 57 5.56 -11.95 4.40
C THR A 57 5.79 -12.73 5.67
N ASP A 58 6.76 -13.62 5.64
CA ASP A 58 7.31 -14.21 6.84
C ASP A 58 8.74 -13.68 6.99
N GLU A 59 9.53 -14.32 7.83
CA GLU A 59 10.88 -13.83 8.09
C GLU A 59 11.81 -13.97 6.89
N GLU A 60 11.48 -14.85 5.97
CA GLU A 60 12.38 -15.18 4.87
C GLU A 60 11.91 -14.67 3.53
N ASP A 61 10.59 -14.54 3.35
CA ASP A 61 10.02 -14.30 2.05
C ASP A 61 8.85 -13.35 2.09
N ALA A 62 8.77 -12.49 1.10
CA ALA A 62 7.58 -11.67 0.88
C ALA A 62 6.87 -12.21 -0.35
N LYS A 63 5.57 -12.42 -0.23
CA LYS A 63 4.79 -12.98 -1.30
C LYS A 63 3.64 -12.07 -1.66
N GLU A 64 3.55 -11.78 -2.94
CA GLU A 64 2.46 -10.98 -3.47
C GLU A 64 1.16 -11.78 -3.40
N VAL A 65 0.14 -11.20 -2.79
CA VAL A 65 -1.13 -11.88 -2.58
C VAL A 65 -2.20 -11.40 -3.54
N SER A 66 -2.16 -10.14 -3.88
CA SER A 66 -3.15 -9.56 -4.76
C SER A 66 -2.50 -8.80 -5.87
N SER A 67 -3.23 -8.61 -6.96
CA SER A 67 -2.80 -7.72 -8.02
C SER A 67 -2.84 -6.29 -7.51
N GLN A 68 -2.08 -5.42 -8.13
CA GLN A 68 -2.18 -4.00 -7.85
C GLN A 68 -3.54 -3.49 -8.27
N ILE A 69 -4.14 -2.68 -7.42
CA ILE A 69 -5.44 -2.07 -7.68
C ILE A 69 -5.27 -0.56 -7.63
N GLU A 70 -5.74 0.10 -8.65
CA GLU A 70 -5.70 1.56 -8.68
C GLU A 70 -6.77 2.10 -7.74
N ILE A 71 -6.41 3.09 -6.90
CA ILE A 71 -7.36 3.76 -6.01
C ILE A 71 -7.33 5.25 -6.28
N THR A 72 -8.40 5.92 -5.87
CA THR A 72 -8.51 7.36 -6.04
C THR A 72 -7.82 8.09 -4.89
N PRO A 73 -7.45 9.37 -5.08
CA PRO A 73 -6.91 10.16 -3.98
C PRO A 73 -7.87 10.28 -2.81
N ILE A 74 -9.18 10.28 -3.09
CA ILE A 74 -10.19 10.36 -2.03
C ILE A 74 -10.14 9.11 -1.17
N VAL A 75 -10.05 7.95 -1.78
CA VAL A 75 -9.94 6.68 -1.05
C VAL A 75 -8.66 6.67 -0.22
N LEU A 76 -7.55 7.07 -0.81
CA LEU A 76 -6.28 7.12 -0.08
C LEU A 76 -6.35 8.08 1.10
N SER A 77 -6.94 9.25 0.92
CA SER A 77 -7.11 10.22 1.99
C SER A 77 -7.96 9.64 3.12
N THR A 78 -9.00 8.90 2.79
CA THR A 78 -9.85 8.26 3.79
C THR A 78 -9.06 7.23 4.59
N ILE A 79 -8.26 6.43 3.91
CA ILE A 79 -7.43 5.43 4.58
C ILE A 79 -6.42 6.12 5.51
N ALA A 80 -5.76 7.16 5.04
CA ALA A 80 -4.78 7.88 5.85
C ALA A 80 -5.42 8.48 7.10
N ASN A 81 -6.60 9.05 6.96
CA ASN A 81 -7.32 9.63 8.10
C ASN A 81 -7.74 8.57 9.10
N CYS A 82 -8.18 7.43 8.62
CA CYS A 82 -8.55 6.33 9.50
C CYS A 82 -7.36 5.83 10.30
N MET A 83 -6.21 5.72 9.67
CA MET A 83 -5.01 5.25 10.36
C MET A 83 -4.54 6.25 11.40
N ASP A 84 -4.67 7.54 11.12
CA ASP A 84 -4.32 8.57 12.09
C ASP A 84 -5.16 8.49 13.35
N ARG A 85 -6.41 8.08 13.21
CA ARG A 85 -7.31 7.99 14.36
C ARG A 85 -7.00 6.82 15.28
N TRP A 86 -6.34 5.81 14.76
CA TRP A 86 -6.06 4.60 15.52
C TRP A 86 -4.70 4.60 16.18
N VAL A 87 -3.93 5.60 15.94
CA VAL A 87 -2.58 5.72 16.51
C VAL A 87 -2.60 6.34 17.89
#